data_008d5cc1fc9d2c5bf639aafa39e9acd8
#
_entry.id   008d5cc1fc9d2c5bf639aafa39e9acd8
#
_cell.length_a   1.000
_cell.length_b   1.000
_cell.length_c   1.000
_cell.angle_alpha   90.00
_cell.angle_beta   90.00
_cell.angle_gamma   90.00
#
_symmetry.space_group_name_H-M   'P 1'
#
loop_
_entity.id
_entity.type
_entity.pdbx_description
1 polymer ?
#
loop_
_entity_poly.entity_id
_entity_poly.type
_entity_poly.pdbx_seq_one_letter_code
_entity_poly.pdbx_strand_id
1 'polypeptide(L)'
;MIIEYLYSDVTSLYGDNFNIKYLSSCVKNCEVIYTNFNETPYFVDHKVDLIYMGSMMERYQKNVIDQLMPYKEKIKELIEDNTFFLMTGNALEVFGNNIDDIEGLKIFDSSAKRDYSHHHNSCFLGKYDDMRIVGFKSCFSYTTCDKYPFMQVEKGFGFVNGGNEGIKYNNFYGTYLIGPLLILNPNFTEYLLKQMNVEYKLEYQPTVKDAYDIRLKEFESYKDFKEFKH
;
A
#
# COMPACT_ATOMS: atom_id res chain seq x y z
N MET A 1 -16.90 8.71 7.52
CA MET A 1 -15.53 8.49 7.02
C MET A 1 -15.49 8.78 5.54
N ILE A 2 -14.51 9.57 5.08
CA ILE A 2 -14.30 9.90 3.67
C ILE A 2 -12.98 9.28 3.21
N ILE A 3 -13.04 8.43 2.19
CA ILE A 3 -11.87 7.82 1.55
C ILE A 3 -11.70 8.44 0.18
N GLU A 4 -10.52 8.95 -0.15
CA GLU A 4 -10.19 9.27 -1.54
C GLU A 4 -9.40 8.13 -2.16
N TYR A 5 -9.91 7.55 -3.25
CA TYR A 5 -9.17 6.64 -4.11
C TYR A 5 -8.56 7.45 -5.26
N LEU A 6 -7.29 7.76 -5.08
CA LEU A 6 -6.55 8.67 -5.93
C LEU A 6 -6.15 8.00 -7.26
N TYR A 7 -6.58 8.61 -8.37
CA TYR A 7 -6.30 8.18 -9.75
C TYR A 7 -6.71 6.73 -10.03
N SER A 8 -7.90 6.36 -9.54
CA SER A 8 -8.43 4.99 -9.55
C SER A 8 -8.50 4.33 -10.94
N ASP A 9 -8.61 5.12 -11.99
CA ASP A 9 -8.63 4.70 -13.39
C ASP A 9 -7.26 4.21 -13.91
N VAL A 10 -6.15 4.61 -13.26
CA VAL A 10 -4.78 4.18 -13.62
C VAL A 10 -4.03 3.47 -12.50
N THR A 11 -4.55 3.46 -11.25
CA THR A 11 -3.89 2.89 -10.06
C THR A 11 -4.64 1.70 -9.46
N SER A 12 -5.21 0.83 -10.28
CA SER A 12 -6.08 -0.27 -9.84
C SER A 12 -5.70 -1.65 -10.39
N LEU A 13 -4.40 -1.94 -10.51
CA LEU A 13 -3.93 -3.26 -10.92
C LEU A 13 -4.09 -4.30 -9.79
N TYR A 14 -3.99 -5.58 -10.13
CA TYR A 14 -3.92 -6.72 -9.19
C TYR A 14 -5.05 -6.80 -8.14
N GLY A 15 -6.23 -6.26 -8.45
CA GLY A 15 -7.36 -6.29 -7.52
C GLY A 15 -7.30 -5.23 -6.40
N ASP A 16 -6.48 -4.20 -6.54
CA ASP A 16 -6.31 -3.10 -5.58
C ASP A 16 -7.63 -2.42 -5.19
N ASN A 17 -8.59 -2.32 -6.14
CA ASN A 17 -9.96 -1.85 -5.88
C ASN A 17 -10.63 -2.54 -4.69
N PHE A 18 -10.33 -3.81 -4.44
CA PHE A 18 -10.94 -4.57 -3.35
C PHE A 18 -10.46 -4.12 -1.98
N ASN A 19 -9.29 -3.47 -1.86
CA ASN A 19 -8.88 -2.86 -0.61
C ASN A 19 -9.92 -1.83 -0.16
N ILE A 20 -10.29 -0.92 -1.05
CA ILE A 20 -11.23 0.16 -0.72
C ILE A 20 -12.67 -0.35 -0.61
N LYS A 21 -13.09 -1.26 -1.51
CA LYS A 21 -14.43 -1.88 -1.43
C LYS A 21 -14.63 -2.62 -0.10
N TYR A 22 -13.64 -3.39 0.33
CA TYR A 22 -13.72 -4.10 1.61
C TYR A 22 -13.70 -3.14 2.79
N LEU A 23 -12.73 -2.20 2.82
CA LEU A 23 -12.61 -1.25 3.93
C LEU A 23 -13.89 -0.40 4.10
N SER A 24 -14.42 0.13 2.99
CA SER A 24 -15.64 0.94 3.02
C SER A 24 -16.87 0.14 3.44
N SER A 25 -16.95 -1.14 3.08
CA SER A 25 -18.05 -2.00 3.53
C SER A 25 -18.03 -2.29 5.03
N CYS A 26 -16.85 -2.20 5.67
CA CYS A 26 -16.69 -2.39 7.10
C CYS A 26 -17.13 -1.18 7.94
N VAL A 27 -17.31 0.00 7.33
CA VAL A 27 -17.56 1.25 8.05
C VAL A 27 -18.94 1.80 7.71
N LYS A 28 -19.74 2.05 8.75
CA LYS A 28 -21.05 2.68 8.57
C LYS A 28 -20.88 4.14 8.09
N ASN A 29 -21.67 4.53 7.07
CA ASN A 29 -21.63 5.88 6.48
C ASN A 29 -20.22 6.24 5.93
N CYS A 30 -19.58 5.30 5.25
CA CYS A 30 -18.36 5.55 4.52
C CYS A 30 -18.66 6.06 3.11
N GLU A 31 -18.06 7.17 2.75
CA GLU A 31 -18.10 7.75 1.40
C GLU A 31 -16.76 7.48 0.72
N VAL A 32 -16.78 7.03 -0.54
CA VAL A 32 -15.58 6.81 -1.34
C VAL A 32 -15.62 7.76 -2.53
N ILE A 33 -14.64 8.66 -2.57
CA ILE A 33 -14.42 9.59 -3.68
C ILE A 33 -13.40 8.97 -4.61
N TYR A 34 -13.78 8.75 -5.86
CA TYR A 34 -12.89 8.26 -6.91
C TYR A 34 -12.40 9.45 -7.72
N THR A 35 -11.14 9.84 -7.50
CA THR A 35 -10.48 10.88 -8.31
C THR A 35 -9.86 10.21 -9.52
N ASN A 36 -10.22 10.63 -10.73
CA ASN A 36 -9.62 10.15 -11.96
C ASN A 36 -8.31 10.86 -12.26
N PHE A 37 -7.48 10.25 -13.09
CA PHE A 37 -6.27 10.88 -13.60
C PHE A 37 -6.62 12.17 -14.36
N ASN A 38 -5.84 13.24 -14.16
CA ASN A 38 -6.08 14.62 -14.61
C ASN A 38 -7.19 15.41 -13.87
N GLU A 39 -7.83 14.85 -12.87
CA GLU A 39 -8.66 15.62 -11.96
C GLU A 39 -7.84 16.16 -10.79
N THR A 40 -8.27 17.29 -10.24
CA THR A 40 -7.68 17.81 -8.99
C THR A 40 -8.00 16.85 -7.85
N PRO A 41 -6.99 16.41 -7.07
CA PRO A 41 -7.25 15.56 -5.91
C PRO A 41 -8.24 16.21 -4.94
N TYR A 42 -9.17 15.42 -4.44
CA TYR A 42 -10.23 15.90 -3.55
C TYR A 42 -9.68 16.43 -2.23
N PHE A 43 -8.58 15.86 -1.74
CA PHE A 43 -7.89 16.29 -0.52
C PHE A 43 -7.33 17.73 -0.58
N VAL A 44 -7.26 18.34 -1.76
CA VAL A 44 -6.74 19.70 -1.92
C VAL A 44 -7.64 20.71 -1.23
N ASP A 45 -8.96 20.58 -1.45
CA ASP A 45 -9.96 21.53 -0.97
C ASP A 45 -10.89 20.94 0.10
N HIS A 46 -10.78 19.65 0.38
CA HIS A 46 -11.68 18.94 1.29
C HIS A 46 -10.92 18.09 2.31
N LYS A 47 -11.52 17.90 3.47
CA LYS A 47 -11.00 16.96 4.46
C LYS A 47 -11.28 15.51 4.02
N VAL A 48 -10.27 14.67 4.10
CA VAL A 48 -10.36 13.22 3.89
C VAL A 48 -9.79 12.48 5.09
N ASP A 49 -10.30 11.30 5.38
CA ASP A 49 -9.81 10.47 6.47
C ASP A 49 -8.73 9.49 5.99
N LEU A 50 -8.86 9.01 4.75
CA LEU A 50 -7.88 8.10 4.12
C LEU A 50 -7.68 8.48 2.66
N ILE A 51 -6.42 8.56 2.24
CA ILE A 51 -5.99 8.62 0.83
C ILE A 51 -5.40 7.26 0.45
N TYR A 52 -5.97 6.65 -0.58
CA TYR A 52 -5.51 5.37 -1.10
C TYR A 52 -5.03 5.52 -2.54
N MET A 53 -3.91 4.86 -2.86
CA MET A 53 -3.43 4.71 -4.23
C MET A 53 -2.87 3.29 -4.40
N GLY A 54 -3.36 2.58 -5.41
CA GLY A 54 -2.94 1.21 -5.73
C GLY A 54 -1.86 1.14 -6.78
N SER A 55 -1.52 -0.09 -7.15
CA SER A 55 -0.51 -0.38 -8.17
C SER A 55 -0.91 0.19 -9.54
N MET A 56 0.08 0.63 -10.29
CA MET A 56 -0.08 1.16 -11.64
C MET A 56 0.95 0.58 -12.61
N MET A 57 0.70 0.73 -13.91
CA MET A 57 1.75 0.43 -14.90
C MET A 57 2.90 1.44 -14.73
N GLU A 58 4.13 0.98 -14.83
CA GLU A 58 5.34 1.79 -14.62
C GLU A 58 5.39 3.04 -15.51
N ARG A 59 4.83 2.96 -16.71
CA ARG A 59 4.73 4.11 -17.64
C ARG A 59 3.89 5.26 -17.12
N TYR A 60 2.96 5.01 -16.17
CA TYR A 60 2.13 6.04 -15.59
C TYR A 60 2.77 6.72 -14.38
N GLN A 61 3.79 6.12 -13.75
CA GLN A 61 4.38 6.66 -12.51
C GLN A 61 4.87 8.10 -12.68
N LYS A 62 5.58 8.39 -13.79
CA LYS A 62 6.03 9.77 -14.06
C LYS A 62 4.85 10.75 -14.16
N ASN A 63 3.81 10.36 -14.88
CA ASN A 63 2.64 11.20 -15.07
C ASN A 63 1.89 11.44 -13.74
N VAL A 64 1.80 10.40 -12.89
CA VAL A 64 1.20 10.51 -11.54
C VAL A 64 2.05 11.43 -10.65
N ILE A 65 3.38 11.32 -10.70
CA ILE A 65 4.28 12.22 -9.98
C ILE A 65 4.08 13.67 -10.46
N ASP A 66 4.06 13.90 -11.77
CA ASP A 66 3.87 15.24 -12.35
C ASP A 66 2.53 15.87 -11.92
N GLN A 67 1.46 15.05 -11.82
CA GLN A 67 0.13 15.49 -11.33
C GLN A 67 0.12 15.81 -9.84
N LEU A 68 0.89 15.08 -9.03
CA LEU A 68 0.93 15.27 -7.58
C LEU A 68 1.95 16.32 -7.13
N MET A 69 2.95 16.63 -7.97
CA MET A 69 4.02 17.57 -7.64
C MET A 69 3.52 18.96 -7.19
N PRO A 70 2.49 19.57 -7.81
CA PRO A 70 1.92 20.83 -7.33
C PRO A 70 1.37 20.76 -5.91
N TYR A 71 0.97 19.60 -5.45
CA TYR A 71 0.34 19.37 -4.14
C TYR A 71 1.30 18.76 -3.12
N LYS A 72 2.58 18.66 -3.43
CA LYS A 72 3.60 18.03 -2.58
C LYS A 72 3.59 18.54 -1.14
N GLU A 73 3.58 19.86 -0.95
CA GLU A 73 3.60 20.42 0.41
C GLU A 73 2.29 20.13 1.15
N LYS A 74 1.15 20.15 0.45
CA LYS A 74 -0.13 19.73 1.04
C LYS A 74 -0.13 18.26 1.47
N ILE A 75 0.45 17.38 0.66
CA ILE A 75 0.60 15.95 0.99
C ILE A 75 1.46 15.80 2.25
N LYS A 76 2.55 16.53 2.37
CA LYS A 76 3.39 16.52 3.59
C LYS A 76 2.61 17.00 4.83
N GLU A 77 1.88 18.10 4.72
CA GLU A 77 1.02 18.59 5.80
C GLU A 77 0.03 17.51 6.25
N LEU A 78 -0.67 16.87 5.31
CA LEU A 78 -1.63 15.81 5.61
C LEU A 78 -0.99 14.59 6.31
N ILE A 79 0.23 14.22 5.92
CA ILE A 79 0.99 13.15 6.57
C ILE A 79 1.38 13.56 8.00
N GLU A 80 1.82 14.80 8.20
CA GLU A 80 2.17 15.32 9.54
C GLU A 80 0.93 15.51 10.42
N ASP A 81 -0.22 15.87 9.84
CA ASP A 81 -1.51 15.99 10.52
C ASP A 81 -2.19 14.63 10.76
N ASN A 82 -1.47 13.53 10.51
CA ASN A 82 -1.95 12.17 10.72
C ASN A 82 -3.17 11.76 9.87
N THR A 83 -3.40 12.37 8.71
CA THR A 83 -4.28 11.79 7.70
C THR A 83 -3.76 10.41 7.27
N PHE A 84 -4.66 9.44 7.13
CA PHE A 84 -4.24 8.10 6.73
C PHE A 84 -3.89 8.05 5.25
N PHE A 85 -2.78 7.37 4.95
CA PHE A 85 -2.34 7.03 3.60
C PHE A 85 -2.09 5.54 3.51
N LEU A 86 -2.64 4.90 2.50
CA LEU A 86 -2.33 3.51 2.17
C LEU A 86 -1.93 3.43 0.70
N MET A 87 -0.65 3.11 0.47
CA MET A 87 -0.04 2.98 -0.86
C MET A 87 0.35 1.54 -1.08
N THR A 88 -0.23 0.88 -2.10
CA THR A 88 0.06 -0.53 -2.41
C THR A 88 0.80 -0.67 -3.74
N GLY A 89 1.64 -1.71 -3.83
CA GLY A 89 2.46 -1.96 -5.00
C GLY A 89 3.45 -0.82 -5.28
N ASN A 90 3.67 -0.53 -6.54
CA ASN A 90 4.62 0.51 -6.97
C ASN A 90 4.12 1.97 -6.76
N ALA A 91 2.92 2.16 -6.20
CA ALA A 91 2.47 3.48 -5.75
C ALA A 91 3.37 4.08 -4.65
N LEU A 92 3.97 3.23 -3.81
CA LEU A 92 4.92 3.65 -2.79
C LEU A 92 6.11 4.44 -3.36
N GLU A 93 6.59 4.07 -4.54
CA GLU A 93 7.77 4.67 -5.18
C GLU A 93 7.59 6.16 -5.51
N VAL A 94 6.34 6.58 -5.79
CA VAL A 94 5.98 7.97 -6.10
C VAL A 94 6.41 8.94 -4.99
N PHE A 95 6.39 8.48 -3.75
CA PHE A 95 6.70 9.28 -2.55
C PHE A 95 8.18 9.33 -2.20
N GLY A 96 9.02 8.55 -2.89
CA GLY A 96 10.47 8.50 -2.73
C GLY A 96 11.22 9.65 -3.39
N ASN A 97 12.56 9.57 -3.34
CA ASN A 97 13.46 10.54 -3.97
C ASN A 97 13.41 10.43 -5.50
N ASN A 98 13.48 9.19 -6.00
CA ASN A 98 13.50 8.93 -7.44
C ASN A 98 13.10 7.49 -7.77
N ILE A 99 12.66 7.30 -9.02
CA ILE A 99 12.47 6.02 -9.69
C ILE A 99 13.36 6.05 -10.94
N ASP A 100 14.48 5.34 -10.95
CA ASP A 100 15.57 5.53 -11.93
C ASP A 100 15.97 7.01 -12.00
N ASP A 101 15.86 7.63 -13.20
CA ASP A 101 16.14 9.05 -13.45
C ASP A 101 14.90 9.97 -13.25
N ILE A 102 13.76 9.39 -12.87
CA ILE A 102 12.53 10.14 -12.63
C ILE A 102 12.54 10.65 -11.20
N GLU A 103 12.49 11.96 -11.02
CA GLU A 103 12.37 12.59 -9.70
C GLU A 103 11.00 12.29 -9.08
N GLY A 104 10.97 11.76 -7.85
CA GLY A 104 9.76 11.52 -7.07
C GLY A 104 9.33 12.74 -6.23
N LEU A 105 8.32 12.58 -5.40
CA LEU A 105 7.83 13.64 -4.52
C LEU A 105 8.82 14.00 -3.41
N LYS A 106 9.85 13.19 -3.14
CA LYS A 106 10.86 13.40 -2.09
C LYS A 106 10.26 13.64 -0.71
N ILE A 107 9.26 12.86 -0.39
CA ILE A 107 8.66 12.86 0.96
C ILE A 107 9.44 11.92 1.86
N PHE A 108 9.82 10.75 1.33
CA PHE A 108 10.64 9.77 2.04
C PHE A 108 12.01 9.61 1.39
N ASP A 109 13.02 9.33 2.22
CA ASP A 109 14.38 9.03 1.78
C ASP A 109 14.46 7.58 1.28
N SER A 110 13.80 7.33 0.16
CA SER A 110 13.77 6.05 -0.53
C SER A 110 14.03 6.25 -2.02
N SER A 111 14.63 5.27 -2.67
CA SER A 111 14.92 5.29 -4.10
C SER A 111 14.61 3.95 -4.72
N ALA A 112 13.95 3.95 -5.86
CA ALA A 112 13.61 2.76 -6.62
C ALA A 112 14.42 2.68 -7.91
N LYS A 113 14.82 1.46 -8.27
CA LYS A 113 15.47 1.16 -9.54
C LYS A 113 14.72 0.02 -10.22
N ARG A 114 14.32 0.23 -11.47
CA ARG A 114 13.60 -0.77 -12.27
C ARG A 114 14.57 -1.71 -12.96
N ASP A 115 14.15 -2.97 -13.05
CA ASP A 115 14.78 -3.99 -13.89
C ASP A 115 13.71 -4.70 -14.70
N TYR A 116 13.48 -4.22 -15.91
CA TYR A 116 12.50 -4.83 -16.81
C TYR A 116 12.88 -6.21 -17.34
N SER A 117 14.14 -6.64 -17.15
CA SER A 117 14.58 -8.00 -17.45
C SER A 117 14.14 -9.00 -16.38
N HIS A 118 13.75 -8.53 -15.19
CA HIS A 118 13.41 -9.35 -14.05
C HIS A 118 12.09 -8.89 -13.39
N HIS A 119 11.00 -9.58 -13.73
CA HIS A 119 9.72 -9.37 -13.05
C HIS A 119 9.68 -10.19 -11.77
N HIS A 120 9.84 -9.52 -10.63
CA HIS A 120 9.77 -10.16 -9.33
C HIS A 120 8.34 -10.53 -8.95
N ASN A 121 8.10 -11.82 -8.67
CA ASN A 121 6.83 -12.34 -8.16
C ASN A 121 7.11 -13.29 -6.99
N SER A 122 6.53 -13.04 -5.83
CA SER A 122 6.69 -13.91 -4.67
C SER A 122 5.52 -13.81 -3.69
N CYS A 123 5.35 -14.87 -2.87
CA CYS A 123 4.60 -14.77 -1.64
C CYS A 123 5.40 -13.97 -0.61
N PHE A 124 4.69 -13.44 0.38
CA PHE A 124 5.26 -12.66 1.46
C PHE A 124 4.63 -13.04 2.80
N LEU A 125 5.45 -13.18 3.81
CA LEU A 125 5.06 -13.26 5.22
C LEU A 125 5.93 -12.30 6.01
N GLY A 126 5.31 -11.36 6.70
CA GLY A 126 6.01 -10.41 7.55
C GLY A 126 5.27 -10.14 8.84
N LYS A 127 5.91 -9.36 9.69
CA LYS A 127 5.38 -8.96 10.99
C LYS A 127 5.31 -7.45 11.11
N TYR A 128 4.17 -6.94 11.57
CA TYR A 128 3.96 -5.55 11.96
C TYR A 128 3.35 -5.54 13.36
N ASP A 129 4.06 -4.97 14.35
CA ASP A 129 3.75 -5.13 15.77
C ASP A 129 3.57 -6.61 16.12
N ASP A 130 2.42 -7.01 16.69
CA ASP A 130 2.09 -8.40 16.99
C ASP A 130 1.31 -9.10 15.88
N MET A 131 1.04 -8.42 14.77
CA MET A 131 0.29 -8.95 13.63
C MET A 131 1.21 -9.56 12.59
N ARG A 132 0.80 -10.71 12.06
CA ARG A 132 1.45 -11.30 10.89
C ARG A 132 0.66 -10.92 9.64
N ILE A 133 1.39 -10.50 8.64
CA ILE A 133 0.84 -10.02 7.36
C ILE A 133 1.22 -11.01 6.27
N VAL A 134 0.20 -11.56 5.62
CA VAL A 134 0.36 -12.41 4.44
C VAL A 134 0.08 -11.59 3.18
N GLY A 135 0.82 -11.84 2.10
CA GLY A 135 0.62 -11.08 0.88
C GLY A 135 1.37 -11.64 -0.32
N PHE A 136 1.27 -10.89 -1.40
CA PHE A 136 1.95 -11.16 -2.66
C PHE A 136 2.67 -9.90 -3.12
N LYS A 137 3.85 -10.08 -3.68
CA LYS A 137 4.66 -9.02 -4.26
C LYS A 137 4.80 -9.28 -5.76
N SER A 138 4.56 -8.26 -6.57
CA SER A 138 4.73 -8.30 -8.02
C SER A 138 5.21 -6.93 -8.48
N CYS A 139 6.46 -6.84 -8.91
CA CYS A 139 7.08 -5.56 -9.28
C CYS A 139 8.30 -5.77 -10.19
N PHE A 140 8.67 -4.70 -10.89
CA PHE A 140 9.92 -4.62 -11.65
C PHE A 140 11.00 -3.84 -10.92
N SER A 141 10.73 -3.35 -9.70
CA SER A 141 11.58 -2.40 -9.02
C SER A 141 12.24 -3.00 -7.78
N TYR A 142 13.44 -2.52 -7.51
CA TYR A 142 14.17 -2.74 -6.27
C TYR A 142 14.28 -1.40 -5.52
N THR A 143 13.78 -1.35 -4.30
CA THR A 143 13.79 -0.13 -3.49
C THR A 143 14.80 -0.24 -2.35
N THR A 144 15.49 0.87 -2.12
CA THR A 144 16.31 1.11 -0.93
C THR A 144 15.63 2.12 -0.04
N CYS A 145 15.51 1.81 1.25
CA CYS A 145 15.01 2.71 2.28
C CYS A 145 15.52 2.24 3.64
N ASP A 146 16.21 3.13 4.36
CA ASP A 146 16.80 2.80 5.67
C ASP A 146 15.97 3.32 6.84
N LYS A 147 14.92 4.09 6.56
CA LYS A 147 14.10 4.74 7.58
C LYS A 147 12.66 4.26 7.53
N TYR A 148 12.00 4.32 8.68
CA TYR A 148 10.56 4.07 8.81
C TYR A 148 10.10 2.71 8.29
N PRO A 149 10.73 1.58 8.70
CA PRO A 149 10.30 0.27 8.24
C PRO A 149 8.85 -0.01 8.62
N PHE A 150 8.07 -0.56 7.67
CA PHE A 150 6.69 -0.94 7.94
C PHE A 150 6.62 -2.35 8.52
N MET A 151 7.15 -3.33 7.83
CA MET A 151 7.08 -4.74 8.23
C MET A 151 8.46 -5.37 8.30
N GLN A 152 8.69 -6.19 9.32
CA GLN A 152 9.82 -7.11 9.34
C GLN A 152 9.49 -8.31 8.47
N VAL A 153 10.37 -8.65 7.54
CA VAL A 153 10.23 -9.83 6.68
C VAL A 153 10.52 -11.10 7.49
N GLU A 154 9.57 -12.02 7.53
CA GLU A 154 9.78 -13.36 8.09
C GLU A 154 10.11 -14.37 6.98
N LYS A 155 9.43 -14.26 5.83
CA LYS A 155 9.68 -15.08 4.62
C LYS A 155 9.39 -14.29 3.36
N GLY A 156 10.22 -14.48 2.34
CA GLY A 156 10.11 -13.76 1.08
C GLY A 156 11.07 -12.58 0.98
N PHE A 157 10.68 -11.54 0.27
CA PHE A 157 11.58 -10.47 -0.16
C PHE A 157 11.08 -9.11 0.29
N GLY A 158 11.93 -8.37 0.98
CA GLY A 158 11.71 -6.98 1.37
C GLY A 158 12.41 -5.98 0.44
N PHE A 159 12.84 -4.86 1.02
CA PHE A 159 13.71 -3.90 0.34
C PHE A 159 15.14 -4.45 0.18
N VAL A 160 15.91 -3.87 -0.74
CA VAL A 160 17.26 -4.38 -1.14
C VAL A 160 18.24 -4.47 0.03
N ASN A 161 18.20 -3.49 0.93
CA ASN A 161 19.03 -3.46 2.13
C ASN A 161 18.56 -4.41 3.25
N GLY A 162 17.52 -5.21 2.98
CA GLY A 162 17.16 -6.44 3.69
C GLY A 162 16.38 -6.24 4.98
N GLY A 163 15.71 -7.33 5.38
CA GLY A 163 15.03 -7.43 6.68
C GLY A 163 13.70 -6.71 6.84
N ASN A 164 13.41 -5.69 6.04
CA ASN A 164 12.18 -4.91 6.14
C ASN A 164 11.47 -4.77 4.78
N GLU A 165 10.18 -4.56 4.84
CA GLU A 165 9.33 -4.27 3.69
C GLU A 165 8.43 -3.08 4.01
N GLY A 166 8.34 -2.13 3.05
CA GLY A 166 7.45 -0.99 3.15
C GLY A 166 7.94 0.16 4.03
N ILE A 167 7.20 1.24 4.02
CA ILE A 167 7.43 2.47 4.79
C ILE A 167 6.21 2.74 5.67
N LYS A 168 6.45 2.97 6.97
CA LYS A 168 5.43 3.39 7.92
C LYS A 168 5.92 4.65 8.65
N TYR A 169 5.24 5.78 8.42
CA TYR A 169 5.53 7.03 9.11
C TYR A 169 4.23 7.74 9.45
N ASN A 170 4.03 8.16 10.71
CA ASN A 170 2.75 8.65 11.22
C ASN A 170 1.62 7.68 10.79
N ASN A 171 0.63 8.14 10.03
CA ASN A 171 -0.44 7.31 9.45
C ASN A 171 -0.25 7.00 7.96
N PHE A 172 0.97 7.14 7.46
CA PHE A 172 1.35 6.67 6.12
C PHE A 172 1.80 5.21 6.17
N TYR A 173 1.17 4.38 5.35
CA TYR A 173 1.47 2.96 5.15
C TYR A 173 1.73 2.73 3.67
N GLY A 174 2.97 2.51 3.30
CA GLY A 174 3.36 2.16 1.94
C GLY A 174 3.97 0.76 1.89
N THR A 175 3.54 -0.07 0.95
CA THR A 175 4.02 -1.44 0.80
C THR A 175 4.01 -1.88 -0.66
N TYR A 176 4.94 -2.76 -1.03
CA TYR A 176 4.90 -3.45 -2.33
C TYR A 176 3.88 -4.57 -2.41
N LEU A 177 3.25 -4.93 -1.29
CA LEU A 177 2.20 -5.93 -1.31
C LEU A 177 1.03 -5.42 -2.14
N ILE A 178 0.59 -6.26 -3.08
CA ILE A 178 -0.50 -5.95 -4.01
C ILE A 178 -1.86 -6.35 -3.43
N GLY A 179 -2.92 -5.81 -4.00
CA GLY A 179 -4.28 -6.10 -3.58
C GLY A 179 -4.76 -7.55 -3.83
N PRO A 180 -5.77 -7.95 -3.10
CA PRO A 180 -6.51 -7.24 -2.05
C PRO A 180 -5.90 -7.44 -0.64
N LEU A 181 -4.93 -6.62 -0.26
CA LEU A 181 -4.19 -6.73 0.99
C LEU A 181 -5.09 -6.76 2.23
N LEU A 182 -6.09 -5.88 2.30
CA LEU A 182 -6.90 -5.67 3.50
C LEU A 182 -7.81 -6.86 3.83
N ILE A 183 -8.51 -7.41 2.85
CA ILE A 183 -9.37 -8.58 3.08
C ILE A 183 -8.54 -9.84 3.40
N LEU A 184 -7.32 -9.94 2.86
CA LEU A 184 -6.40 -11.04 3.18
C LEU A 184 -5.83 -10.95 4.61
N ASN A 185 -5.88 -9.76 5.23
CA ASN A 185 -5.31 -9.50 6.57
C ASN A 185 -6.35 -8.81 7.47
N PRO A 186 -7.37 -9.52 7.94
CA PRO A 186 -8.46 -8.93 8.73
C PRO A 186 -7.97 -8.27 10.02
N ASN A 187 -6.93 -8.80 10.66
CA ASN A 187 -6.35 -8.20 11.86
C ASN A 187 -5.72 -6.82 11.56
N PHE A 188 -5.04 -6.69 10.42
CA PHE A 188 -4.48 -5.40 9.99
C PHE A 188 -5.59 -4.41 9.59
N THR A 189 -6.63 -4.89 8.92
CA THR A 189 -7.81 -4.06 8.61
C THR A 189 -8.47 -3.54 9.88
N GLU A 190 -8.67 -4.41 10.86
CA GLU A 190 -9.23 -4.04 12.16
C GLU A 190 -8.34 -3.03 12.89
N TYR A 191 -7.02 -3.24 12.84
CA TYR A 191 -6.05 -2.31 13.40
C TYR A 191 -6.20 -0.91 12.77
N LEU A 192 -6.23 -0.81 11.43
CA LEU A 192 -6.40 0.48 10.74
C LEU A 192 -7.71 1.17 11.14
N LEU A 193 -8.82 0.44 11.17
CA LEU A 193 -10.12 0.99 11.56
C LEU A 193 -10.15 1.49 13.01
N LYS A 194 -9.48 0.79 13.92
CA LYS A 194 -9.29 1.25 15.31
C LYS A 194 -8.45 2.54 15.37
N GLN A 195 -7.35 2.62 14.63
CA GLN A 195 -6.52 3.82 14.57
C GLN A 195 -7.27 5.03 13.98
N MET A 196 -8.15 4.80 13.01
CA MET A 196 -9.02 5.84 12.43
C MET A 196 -10.14 6.26 13.40
N ASN A 197 -10.33 5.55 14.51
CA ASN A 197 -11.36 5.81 15.52
C ASN A 197 -12.77 5.89 14.91
N VAL A 198 -13.10 4.97 14.01
CA VAL A 198 -14.42 4.87 13.36
C VAL A 198 -15.24 3.71 13.92
N GLU A 199 -16.58 3.83 13.86
CA GLU A 199 -17.47 2.71 14.14
C GLU A 199 -17.42 1.73 12.97
N TYR A 200 -17.03 0.48 13.25
CA TYR A 200 -16.85 -0.53 12.21
C TYR A 200 -17.40 -1.89 12.62
N LYS A 201 -17.63 -2.71 11.58
CA LYS A 201 -17.88 -4.14 11.70
C LYS A 201 -17.17 -4.82 10.54
N LEU A 202 -16.27 -5.74 10.83
CA LEU A 202 -15.62 -6.50 9.75
C LEU A 202 -16.66 -7.34 9.00
N GLU A 203 -16.79 -7.09 7.71
CA GLU A 203 -17.69 -7.85 6.85
C GLU A 203 -17.14 -9.24 6.51
N TYR A 204 -18.01 -10.15 6.14
CA TYR A 204 -17.71 -11.53 5.74
C TYR A 204 -17.04 -12.38 6.83
N GLN A 205 -17.16 -12.02 8.10
CA GLN A 205 -16.78 -12.87 9.22
C GLN A 205 -17.79 -14.05 9.39
N PRO A 206 -17.36 -15.29 9.73
CA PRO A 206 -15.98 -15.70 10.07
C PRO A 206 -15.11 -16.04 8.84
N THR A 207 -15.65 -16.11 7.64
CA THR A 207 -14.99 -16.64 6.43
C THR A 207 -13.63 -15.98 6.14
N VAL A 208 -13.53 -14.65 6.30
CA VAL A 208 -12.29 -13.92 6.08
C VAL A 208 -11.21 -14.33 7.07
N LYS A 209 -11.59 -14.53 8.33
CA LYS A 209 -10.67 -15.00 9.37
C LYS A 209 -10.19 -16.43 9.11
N ASP A 210 -11.11 -17.32 8.77
CA ASP A 210 -10.77 -18.72 8.46
C ASP A 210 -9.81 -18.78 7.24
N ALA A 211 -10.07 -17.99 6.21
CA ALA A 211 -9.21 -17.90 5.03
C ALA A 211 -7.80 -17.38 5.38
N TYR A 212 -7.71 -16.36 6.23
CA TYR A 212 -6.44 -15.86 6.74
C TYR A 212 -5.68 -16.94 7.54
N ASP A 213 -6.36 -17.62 8.48
CA ASP A 213 -5.75 -18.64 9.32
C ASP A 213 -5.23 -19.85 8.50
N ILE A 214 -5.96 -20.24 7.45
CA ILE A 214 -5.53 -21.28 6.51
C ILE A 214 -4.28 -20.80 5.75
N ARG A 215 -4.32 -19.59 5.20
CA ARG A 215 -3.20 -19.02 4.44
C ARG A 215 -1.95 -18.83 5.30
N LEU A 216 -2.12 -18.36 6.53
CA LEU A 216 -1.02 -18.19 7.47
C LEU A 216 -0.35 -19.52 7.78
N LYS A 217 -1.13 -20.56 8.10
CA LYS A 217 -0.60 -21.93 8.36
C LYS A 217 0.14 -22.48 7.14
N GLU A 218 -0.41 -22.27 5.94
CA GLU A 218 0.26 -22.67 4.69
C GLU A 218 1.62 -21.97 4.58
N PHE A 219 1.66 -20.65 4.74
CA PHE A 219 2.88 -19.85 4.62
C PHE A 219 3.91 -20.20 5.71
N GLU A 220 3.47 -20.50 6.92
CA GLU A 220 4.33 -21.00 8.01
C GLU A 220 4.97 -22.35 7.69
N SER A 221 4.29 -23.19 6.93
CA SER A 221 4.77 -24.55 6.60
C SER A 221 5.98 -24.56 5.65
N TYR A 222 6.16 -23.51 4.84
CA TYR A 222 7.31 -23.39 3.94
C TYR A 222 8.55 -22.93 4.73
N LYS A 223 9.72 -23.40 4.32
CA LYS A 223 10.99 -22.96 4.93
C LYS A 223 11.24 -21.48 4.60
N ASP A 224 11.02 -21.11 3.32
CA ASP A 224 11.10 -19.74 2.80
C ASP A 224 10.36 -19.67 1.47
N PHE A 225 10.07 -18.46 1.00
CA PHE A 225 9.48 -18.25 -0.31
C PHE A 225 10.54 -18.03 -1.37
N LYS A 226 10.29 -18.60 -2.54
CA LYS A 226 11.09 -18.37 -3.74
C LYS A 226 10.29 -17.49 -4.68
N GLU A 227 11.01 -16.79 -5.54
CA GLU A 227 10.38 -16.13 -6.68
C GLU A 227 9.71 -17.16 -7.59
N PHE A 228 8.52 -16.79 -8.09
CA PHE A 228 7.88 -17.57 -9.13
C PHE A 228 8.67 -17.38 -10.43
N LYS A 229 9.17 -18.45 -10.99
CA LYS A 229 9.81 -18.43 -12.31
C LYS A 229 8.71 -18.55 -13.37
N HIS A 230 8.70 -17.63 -14.31
CA HIS A 230 7.84 -17.67 -15.49
C HIS A 230 8.49 -18.49 -16.60
#